data_b92522b123f98fb0448c48e3a2e9b7e9
#
_entry.id   b92522b123f98fb0448c48e3a2e9b7e9
#
_cell.length_a   1.000
_cell.length_b   1.000
_cell.length_c   1.000
_cell.angle_alpha   90.00
_cell.angle_beta   90.00
_cell.angle_gamma   90.00
#
_symmetry.space_group_name_H-M   'P 1'
#
loop_
_entity.id
_entity.type
_entity.pdbx_description
1 polymer ?
#
loop_
_entity_poly.entity_id
_entity_poly.type
_entity_poly.pdbx_seq_one_letter_code
_entity_poly.pdbx_strand_id
1 'polypeptide(L)'
;MALAQRGGALYREKPFVMGFTEEELENYGFGVGSNTDSCENIYEKTDSDQEKEEQKKVRHEEDLTLIQGIIDVFWIEKDGIVLLDYKTDRVDTEKELSERYAAQLKLYEEALNRVYENEKDAAGNPLKVKEKLLYSFRLGKVIPV
;
A
#
# COMPACT_ATOMS: atom_id res chain seq x y z
N MET A 1 9.19 0.59 22.87
CA MET A 1 8.26 -0.32 23.57
C MET A 1 7.32 0.40 24.54
N ALA A 2 7.55 1.67 24.84
CA ALA A 2 6.67 2.46 25.73
C ALA A 2 5.30 2.84 25.13
N LEU A 3 5.09 2.71 23.84
CA LEU A 3 3.84 3.10 23.16
C LEU A 3 2.71 2.08 23.30
N ALA A 4 3.04 0.79 23.49
CA ALA A 4 2.03 -0.25 23.73
C ALA A 4 1.30 -0.07 25.08
N GLN A 5 1.89 0.64 26.03
CA GLN A 5 1.31 0.89 27.34
C GLN A 5 0.33 2.08 27.39
N ARG A 6 0.23 2.88 26.30
CA ARG A 6 -0.66 4.05 26.21
C ARG A 6 -2.02 3.78 25.57
N GLY A 7 -2.41 2.53 25.42
CA GLY A 7 -3.72 2.15 24.89
C GLY A 7 -3.82 2.17 23.36
N GLY A 8 -2.70 2.25 22.66
CA GLY A 8 -2.63 2.11 21.22
C GLY A 8 -2.51 0.64 20.81
N ALA A 9 -3.26 0.21 19.78
CA ALA A 9 -3.13 -1.12 19.22
C ALA A 9 -1.88 -1.18 18.32
N LEU A 10 -1.01 -2.18 18.56
CA LEU A 10 0.17 -2.49 17.75
C LEU A 10 -0.11 -3.74 16.89
N TYR A 11 0.11 -3.63 15.61
CA TYR A 11 -0.07 -4.70 14.64
C TYR A 11 1.24 -5.03 13.94
N ARG A 12 1.50 -6.32 13.74
CA ARG A 12 2.69 -6.84 13.06
C ARG A 12 2.28 -7.81 11.97
N GLU A 13 3.04 -7.82 10.87
CA GLU A 13 2.90 -8.77 9.77
C GLU A 13 1.44 -8.91 9.30
N LYS A 14 0.78 -7.78 9.05
CA LYS A 14 -0.60 -7.75 8.61
C LYS A 14 -0.70 -7.86 7.10
N PRO A 15 -1.24 -8.98 6.58
CA PRO A 15 -1.49 -9.11 5.17
C PRO A 15 -2.66 -8.22 4.74
N PHE A 16 -2.60 -7.72 3.51
CA PHE A 16 -3.71 -7.05 2.86
C PHE A 16 -3.85 -7.51 1.42
N VAL A 17 -5.07 -7.42 0.90
CA VAL A 17 -5.41 -7.55 -0.53
C VAL A 17 -6.33 -6.39 -0.86
N MET A 18 -6.01 -5.64 -1.91
CA MET A 18 -6.78 -4.46 -2.28
C MET A 18 -6.79 -4.24 -3.78
N GLY A 19 -7.95 -3.83 -4.32
CA GLY A 19 -8.09 -3.45 -5.72
C GLY A 19 -7.73 -2.00 -5.94
N PHE A 20 -6.95 -1.73 -6.98
CA PHE A 20 -6.59 -0.39 -7.43
C PHE A 20 -6.92 -0.24 -8.90
N THR A 21 -7.39 0.94 -9.29
CA THR A 21 -7.51 1.31 -10.69
C THR A 21 -6.13 1.62 -11.28
N GLU A 22 -6.03 1.58 -12.60
CA GLU A 22 -4.79 1.96 -13.31
C GLU A 22 -4.36 3.39 -12.95
N GLU A 23 -5.31 4.32 -12.91
CA GLU A 23 -5.06 5.72 -12.54
C GLU A 23 -4.51 5.85 -11.10
N GLU A 24 -5.06 5.09 -10.15
CA GLU A 24 -4.56 5.07 -8.78
C GLU A 24 -3.12 4.57 -8.72
N LEU A 25 -2.79 3.49 -9.44
CA LEU A 25 -1.44 2.93 -9.46
C LEU A 25 -0.42 3.89 -10.09
N GLU A 26 -0.79 4.59 -11.14
CA GLU A 26 0.05 5.64 -11.72
C GLU A 26 0.32 6.77 -10.72
N ASN A 27 -0.69 7.22 -9.98
CA ASN A 27 -0.55 8.24 -8.94
C ASN A 27 0.36 7.81 -7.79
N TYR A 28 0.48 6.51 -7.54
CA TYR A 28 1.42 5.97 -6.53
C TYR A 28 2.83 5.71 -7.11
N GLY A 29 3.05 5.94 -8.39
CA GLY A 29 4.34 5.74 -9.05
C GLY A 29 4.54 4.33 -9.63
N PHE A 30 3.48 3.55 -9.74
CA PHE A 30 3.48 2.26 -10.43
C PHE A 30 2.94 2.43 -11.85
N GLY A 31 3.73 3.01 -12.76
CA GLY A 31 3.31 3.21 -14.15
C GLY A 31 3.12 1.89 -14.89
N VAL A 32 2.02 1.76 -15.62
CA VAL A 32 1.77 0.67 -16.55
C VAL A 32 2.66 0.87 -17.77
N GLY A 33 3.87 0.34 -17.75
CA GLY A 33 4.74 0.47 -18.92
C GLY A 33 6.21 0.11 -18.77
N SER A 34 6.68 -0.29 -17.59
CA SER A 34 8.04 -0.81 -17.45
C SER A 34 8.00 -2.27 -17.02
N ASN A 35 8.53 -3.12 -17.90
CA ASN A 35 8.75 -4.53 -17.69
C ASN A 35 9.07 -4.87 -16.23
N THR A 36 8.10 -5.34 -15.49
CA THR A 36 8.34 -6.04 -14.25
C THR A 36 8.31 -7.53 -14.54
N ASP A 37 9.48 -8.06 -14.84
CA ASP A 37 9.72 -9.47 -14.63
C ASP A 37 9.49 -9.77 -13.16
N SER A 38 8.50 -10.58 -12.93
CA SER A 38 8.15 -11.34 -11.75
C SER A 38 6.79 -11.01 -11.11
N CYS A 39 5.75 -11.35 -11.86
CA CYS A 39 4.55 -11.99 -11.33
C CYS A 39 3.97 -12.81 -12.48
N GLU A 40 4.15 -14.10 -12.44
CA GLU A 40 3.53 -15.01 -13.40
C GLU A 40 2.01 -14.94 -13.25
N ASN A 41 1.37 -14.18 -14.14
CA ASN A 41 -0.06 -14.22 -14.33
C ASN A 41 -0.40 -15.41 -15.20
N ILE A 42 -0.88 -16.46 -14.58
CA ILE A 42 -1.55 -17.55 -15.29
C ILE A 42 -2.98 -17.08 -15.57
N TYR A 43 -3.19 -16.50 -16.74
CA TYR A 43 -4.53 -16.41 -17.32
C TYR A 43 -4.58 -17.35 -18.52
N GLU A 44 -5.28 -18.45 -18.39
CA GLU A 44 -5.67 -19.28 -19.53
C GLU A 44 -6.65 -18.49 -20.40
N LYS A 45 -6.24 -18.21 -21.65
CA LYS A 45 -7.14 -17.76 -22.71
C LYS A 45 -7.95 -18.94 -23.15
N THR A 46 -9.25 -18.90 -23.01
CA THR A 46 -10.16 -19.73 -23.76
C THR A 46 -10.71 -18.92 -24.92
N ASP A 47 -10.29 -19.31 -26.12
CA ASP A 47 -10.85 -18.84 -27.39
C ASP A 47 -12.23 -19.46 -27.59
N SER A 48 -13.22 -18.67 -27.88
CA SER A 48 -14.31 -19.06 -28.78
C SER A 48 -15.09 -17.85 -29.29
N ASP A 49 -15.12 -17.81 -30.61
CA ASP A 49 -15.69 -16.80 -31.49
C ASP A 49 -17.22 -16.63 -31.44
N GLN A 50 -17.61 -15.48 -31.92
CA GLN A 50 -18.79 -15.11 -32.72
C GLN A 50 -19.93 -14.32 -32.07
N GLU A 51 -19.94 -13.06 -32.56
CA GLU A 51 -21.06 -12.25 -33.08
C GLU A 51 -22.32 -12.04 -32.26
N LYS A 52 -22.57 -10.80 -31.87
CA LYS A 52 -23.66 -9.91 -32.37
C LYS A 52 -23.69 -8.57 -31.66
N GLU A 53 -23.74 -7.53 -32.49
CA GLU A 53 -23.99 -6.14 -32.12
C GLU A 53 -25.34 -6.01 -31.40
N GLU A 54 -25.32 -5.51 -30.17
CA GLU A 54 -26.35 -4.68 -29.61
C GLU A 54 -25.69 -3.66 -28.69
N GLN A 55 -25.89 -2.39 -29.00
CA GLN A 55 -25.46 -1.24 -28.24
C GLN A 55 -26.06 -1.33 -26.83
N LYS A 56 -25.37 -1.99 -25.94
CA LYS A 56 -25.60 -1.91 -24.51
C LYS A 56 -24.52 -0.98 -23.97
N LYS A 57 -24.98 0.15 -23.45
CA LYS A 57 -24.21 1.08 -22.64
C LYS A 57 -23.38 0.30 -21.64
N VAL A 58 -22.17 -0.09 -22.07
CA VAL A 58 -21.21 -0.81 -21.22
C VAL A 58 -20.83 0.19 -20.14
N ARG A 59 -21.31 -0.03 -18.93
CA ARG A 59 -20.64 0.51 -17.76
C ARG A 59 -19.21 -0.03 -17.88
N HIS A 60 -18.25 0.87 -18.06
CA HIS A 60 -16.85 0.51 -17.87
C HIS A 60 -16.76 0.04 -16.42
N GLU A 61 -16.79 -1.27 -16.21
CA GLU A 61 -16.22 -1.85 -15.02
C GLU A 61 -14.76 -1.43 -15.09
N GLU A 62 -14.34 -0.52 -14.22
CA GLU A 62 -12.96 -0.12 -14.13
C GLU A 62 -12.17 -1.39 -13.80
N ASP A 63 -11.27 -1.78 -14.69
CA ASP A 63 -10.44 -2.94 -14.47
C ASP A 63 -9.58 -2.69 -13.23
N LEU A 64 -9.80 -3.50 -12.19
CA LEU A 64 -9.06 -3.41 -10.95
C LEU A 64 -7.85 -4.34 -10.97
N THR A 65 -6.70 -3.81 -10.66
CA THR A 65 -5.51 -4.61 -10.36
C THR A 65 -5.49 -4.95 -8.88
N LEU A 66 -5.48 -6.25 -8.57
CA LEU A 66 -5.37 -6.71 -7.19
C LEU A 66 -3.91 -6.64 -6.73
N ILE A 67 -3.68 -5.87 -5.68
CA ILE A 67 -2.39 -5.78 -5.01
C ILE A 67 -2.51 -6.47 -3.66
N GLN A 68 -1.56 -7.33 -3.37
CA GLN A 68 -1.43 -7.97 -2.08
C GLN A 68 -0.05 -7.72 -1.49
N GLY A 69 0.02 -7.64 -0.17
CA GLY A 69 1.28 -7.41 0.52
C GLY A 69 1.14 -7.70 2.01
N ILE A 70 2.24 -7.51 2.71
CA ILE A 70 2.31 -7.64 4.16
C ILE A 70 2.91 -6.35 4.70
N ILE A 71 2.18 -5.71 5.61
CA ILE A 71 2.66 -4.53 6.35
C ILE A 71 3.42 -5.03 7.57
N ASP A 72 4.69 -4.66 7.69
CA ASP A 72 5.56 -5.16 8.75
C ASP A 72 5.07 -4.76 10.13
N VAL A 73 4.89 -3.47 10.36
CA VAL A 73 4.40 -2.93 11.65
C VAL A 73 3.60 -1.65 11.42
N PHE A 74 2.50 -1.53 12.11
CA PHE A 74 1.84 -0.24 12.31
C PHE A 74 1.18 -0.21 13.69
N TRP A 75 0.96 0.99 14.19
CA TRP A 75 0.22 1.20 15.44
C TRP A 75 -0.72 2.39 15.34
N ILE A 76 -1.75 2.35 16.17
CA ILE A 76 -2.78 3.38 16.19
C ILE A 76 -2.52 4.27 17.41
N GLU A 77 -2.37 5.55 17.17
CA GLU A 77 -2.28 6.59 18.17
C GLU A 77 -3.59 7.41 18.23
N LYS A 78 -3.68 8.34 19.16
CA LYS A 78 -4.88 9.14 19.36
C LYS A 78 -5.28 9.97 18.14
N ASP A 79 -4.31 10.35 17.32
CA ASP A 79 -4.45 11.30 16.21
C ASP A 79 -4.13 10.67 14.83
N GLY A 80 -3.93 9.35 14.77
CA GLY A 80 -3.67 8.68 13.50
C GLY A 80 -2.90 7.38 13.62
N ILE A 81 -2.53 6.83 12.48
CA ILE A 81 -1.77 5.59 12.34
C ILE A 81 -0.32 5.92 12.01
N VAL A 82 0.62 5.24 12.64
CA VAL A 82 2.03 5.26 12.28
C VAL A 82 2.40 3.94 11.63
N LEU A 83 2.98 4.03 10.44
CA LEU A 83 3.42 2.90 9.62
C LEU A 83 4.95 2.80 9.66
N LEU A 84 5.47 1.62 9.94
CA LEU A 84 6.90 1.32 9.94
C LEU A 84 7.20 0.08 9.11
N ASP A 85 8.16 0.20 8.22
CA ASP A 85 8.64 -0.88 7.37
C ASP A 85 10.14 -1.10 7.56
N TYR A 86 10.56 -2.35 7.69
CA TYR A 86 11.95 -2.74 7.91
C TYR A 86 12.67 -2.99 6.59
N LYS A 87 13.86 -2.42 6.42
CA LYS A 87 14.68 -2.60 5.22
C LYS A 87 16.10 -3.07 5.56
N THR A 88 16.51 -4.12 4.89
CA THR A 88 17.85 -4.70 4.99
C THR A 88 18.76 -4.30 3.83
N ASP A 89 18.28 -3.46 2.93
CA ASP A 89 18.99 -3.04 1.73
C ASP A 89 20.34 -2.40 2.06
N ARG A 90 21.29 -2.65 1.18
CA ARG A 90 22.58 -1.99 1.21
C ARG A 90 22.48 -0.62 0.50
N VAL A 91 22.16 0.39 1.28
CA VAL A 91 22.10 1.79 0.84
C VAL A 91 23.10 2.60 1.65
N ASP A 92 23.62 3.66 1.04
CA ASP A 92 24.60 4.53 1.67
C ASP A 92 23.98 5.82 2.24
N THR A 93 22.77 6.17 1.78
CA THR A 93 22.08 7.39 2.20
C THR A 93 20.61 7.15 2.54
N GLU A 94 20.10 7.97 3.45
CA GLU A 94 18.67 7.98 3.80
C GLU A 94 17.80 8.35 2.61
N LYS A 95 18.25 9.29 1.79
CA LYS A 95 17.55 9.76 0.60
C LYS A 95 17.33 8.63 -0.40
N GLU A 96 18.37 7.84 -0.66
CA GLU A 96 18.29 6.69 -1.57
C GLU A 96 17.24 5.70 -1.12
N LEU A 97 17.21 5.37 0.18
CA LEU A 97 16.24 4.45 0.73
C LEU A 97 14.81 5.01 0.66
N SER A 98 14.65 6.26 1.05
CA SER A 98 13.36 6.97 1.01
C SER A 98 12.79 7.02 -0.41
N GLU A 99 13.58 7.39 -1.40
CA GLU A 99 13.15 7.45 -2.80
C GLU A 99 12.78 6.06 -3.35
N ARG A 100 13.55 5.04 -3.01
CA ARG A 100 13.32 3.65 -3.45
C ARG A 100 11.99 3.09 -2.96
N TYR A 101 11.58 3.42 -1.75
CA TYR A 101 10.41 2.83 -1.10
C TYR A 101 9.21 3.78 -0.92
N ALA A 102 9.30 5.00 -1.42
CA ALA A 102 8.22 5.98 -1.31
C ALA A 102 6.90 5.49 -1.91
N ALA A 103 6.95 4.86 -3.07
CA ALA A 103 5.76 4.31 -3.75
C ALA A 103 5.14 3.16 -2.95
N GLN A 104 5.95 2.24 -2.41
CA GLN A 104 5.47 1.14 -1.59
C GLN A 104 4.78 1.64 -0.32
N LEU A 105 5.35 2.63 0.36
CA LEU A 105 4.77 3.19 1.58
C LEU A 105 3.48 3.97 1.30
N LYS A 106 3.36 4.63 0.16
CA LYS A 106 2.09 5.23 -0.26
C LYS A 106 1.00 4.19 -0.48
N LEU A 107 1.36 3.06 -1.09
CA LEU A 107 0.42 1.97 -1.30
C LEU A 107 -0.06 1.38 0.04
N TYR A 108 0.84 1.18 0.99
CA TYR A 108 0.50 0.71 2.34
C TYR A 108 -0.34 1.72 3.12
N GLU A 109 -0.03 3.00 2.99
CA GLU A 109 -0.84 4.10 3.54
C GLU A 109 -2.28 4.04 3.03
N GLU A 110 -2.45 3.91 1.72
CA GLU A 110 -3.78 3.81 1.11
C GLU A 110 -4.53 2.57 1.59
N ALA A 111 -3.85 1.42 1.65
CA ALA A 111 -4.45 0.19 2.16
C ALA A 111 -4.96 0.36 3.60
N LEU A 112 -4.16 0.95 4.48
CA LEU A 112 -4.57 1.22 5.86
C LEU A 112 -5.70 2.26 5.94
N ASN A 113 -5.64 3.33 5.16
CA ASN A 113 -6.67 4.35 5.14
C ASN A 113 -8.03 3.78 4.69
N ARG A 114 -8.05 2.84 3.75
CA ARG A 114 -9.28 2.15 3.32
C ARG A 114 -9.79 1.17 4.38
N VAL A 115 -8.91 0.39 5.00
CA VAL A 115 -9.28 -0.56 6.05
C VAL A 115 -9.91 0.16 7.25
N TYR A 116 -9.39 1.33 7.60
CA TYR A 116 -9.83 2.11 8.76
C TYR A 116 -10.73 3.30 8.42
N GLU A 117 -11.30 3.36 7.21
CA GLU A 117 -12.10 4.51 6.75
C GLU A 117 -13.30 4.84 7.65
N ASN A 118 -13.87 3.83 8.32
CA ASN A 118 -15.01 3.99 9.22
C ASN A 118 -14.61 4.25 10.68
N GLU A 119 -13.34 4.18 10.99
CA GLU A 119 -12.81 4.45 12.33
C GLU A 119 -12.51 5.93 12.50
N LYS A 120 -12.57 6.39 13.74
CA LYS A 120 -12.34 7.78 14.12
C LYS A 120 -11.13 7.89 15.05
N ASP A 121 -10.39 8.99 14.89
CA ASP A 121 -9.38 9.39 15.86
C ASP A 121 -10.02 9.96 17.15
N ALA A 122 -9.20 10.31 18.14
CA ALA A 122 -9.68 10.86 19.40
C ALA A 122 -10.43 12.19 19.25
N ALA A 123 -10.22 12.94 18.17
CA ALA A 123 -10.89 14.19 17.84
C ALA A 123 -12.17 14.01 17.03
N GLY A 124 -12.50 12.76 16.61
CA GLY A 124 -13.66 12.44 15.80
C GLY A 124 -13.45 12.57 14.28
N ASN A 125 -12.21 12.78 13.83
CA ASN A 125 -11.86 12.79 12.41
C ASN A 125 -11.64 11.36 11.90
N PRO A 126 -11.76 11.11 10.57
CA PRO A 126 -11.42 9.80 10.01
C PRO A 126 -10.00 9.39 10.37
N LEU A 127 -9.84 8.15 10.85
CA LEU A 127 -8.53 7.61 11.21
C LEU A 127 -7.71 7.38 9.95
N LYS A 128 -6.54 8.02 9.86
CA LYS A 128 -5.64 7.94 8.70
C LYS A 128 -4.19 7.77 9.14
N VAL A 129 -3.39 7.27 8.21
CA VAL A 129 -1.93 7.25 8.38
C VAL A 129 -1.42 8.70 8.43
N LYS A 130 -0.78 9.05 9.52
CA LYS A 130 -0.18 10.36 9.75
C LYS A 130 1.32 10.38 9.54
N GLU A 131 1.98 9.24 9.67
CA GLU A 131 3.42 9.13 9.60
C GLU A 131 3.84 7.81 8.97
N LYS A 132 4.82 7.86 8.08
CA LYS A 132 5.41 6.71 7.40
C LYS A 132 6.90 6.69 7.69
N LEU A 133 7.39 5.57 8.19
CA LEU A 133 8.76 5.38 8.64
C LEU A 133 9.40 4.17 7.98
N LEU A 134 10.67 4.28 7.64
CA LEU A 134 11.53 3.17 7.28
C LEU A 134 12.56 2.95 8.40
N TYR A 135 12.79 1.71 8.79
CA TYR A 135 13.95 1.38 9.61
C TYR A 135 15.01 0.69 8.76
N SER A 136 16.16 1.33 8.63
CA SER A 136 17.29 0.76 7.92
C SER A 136 18.22 0.03 8.89
N PHE A 137 18.38 -1.27 8.71
CA PHE A 137 19.38 -2.03 9.47
C PHE A 137 20.80 -1.64 9.08
N ARG A 138 21.03 -1.24 7.83
CA ARG A 138 22.33 -0.79 7.34
C ARG A 138 22.78 0.51 7.99
N LEU A 139 21.87 1.48 8.06
CA LEU A 139 22.14 2.79 8.62
C LEU A 139 21.90 2.86 10.14
N GLY A 140 21.20 1.84 10.69
CA GLY A 140 20.89 1.74 12.11
C GLY A 140 19.95 2.83 12.62
N LYS A 141 19.03 3.32 11.76
CA LYS A 141 18.12 4.41 12.14
C LYS A 141 16.77 4.37 11.45
N VAL A 142 15.84 5.13 12.03
CA VAL A 142 14.50 5.39 11.48
C VAL A 142 14.55 6.59 10.54
N ILE A 143 13.91 6.45 9.38
CA ILE A 143 13.89 7.46 8.31
C ILE A 143 12.43 7.80 8.02
N PRO A 144 12.00 9.07 8.22
CA PRO A 144 10.68 9.53 7.77
C PRO A 144 10.61 9.58 6.24
N VAL A 145 9.45 9.22 5.72
CA VAL A 145 9.20 9.20 4.27
C VAL A 145 8.02 10.08 3.89
#